data_39309980e87060104f7964ba0c907efa
#
_entry.id   39309980e87060104f7964ba0c907efa
#
_cell.length_a   1.000
_cell.length_b   1.000
_cell.length_c   1.000
_cell.angle_alpha   90.00
_cell.angle_beta   90.00
_cell.angle_gamma   90.00
#
_symmetry.space_group_name_H-M   'P 1'
#
loop_
_entity.id
_entity.type
_entity.pdbx_description
1 polymer ?
#
loop_
_entity_poly.entity_id
_entity_poly.type
_entity_poly.pdbx_seq_one_letter_code
_entity_poly.pdbx_strand_id
1 'polypeptide(L)'
;SFSNADELKYISGEATVTDGDTIKINDERIRFGGIDAPENNFFGRKQFCYLEDIEVLCGKLSTEKLKAKIGNSFVNCVIEKERDNYKRYVGECYINNESLSVYMVRNGYAFDYPKYSNGKFKKDQEFAEYYSLGLWNMKFEYPWIWRKKNR
;
A
#
# COMPACT_ATOMS: atom_id res chain seq x y z
N SER A 1 13.29 -4.71 -34.65
CA SER A 1 12.85 -5.77 -33.74
C SER A 1 12.43 -5.19 -32.40
N PHE A 2 11.37 -5.72 -31.87
CA PHE A 2 10.88 -5.29 -30.57
C PHE A 2 11.71 -5.91 -29.46
N SER A 3 12.12 -5.08 -28.51
CA SER A 3 12.87 -5.56 -27.38
C SER A 3 11.91 -6.20 -26.38
N ASN A 4 12.35 -7.24 -25.66
CA ASN A 4 11.57 -7.87 -24.60
C ASN A 4 11.31 -6.93 -23.41
N ALA A 5 11.94 -5.74 -23.42
CA ALA A 5 11.74 -4.73 -22.39
C ALA A 5 10.29 -4.18 -22.36
N ASP A 6 9.55 -4.36 -23.46
CA ASP A 6 8.15 -3.92 -23.53
C ASP A 6 7.16 -4.97 -23.03
N GLU A 7 7.63 -6.16 -22.71
CA GLU A 7 6.79 -7.20 -22.15
C GLU A 7 6.50 -6.92 -20.67
N LEU A 8 5.22 -6.84 -20.33
CA LEU A 8 4.79 -6.68 -18.95
C LEU A 8 4.68 -8.05 -18.29
N LYS A 9 5.16 -8.13 -17.07
CA LYS A 9 4.97 -9.32 -16.25
C LYS A 9 3.73 -9.13 -15.39
N TYR A 10 2.91 -10.16 -15.35
CA TYR A 10 1.69 -10.19 -14.56
C TYR A 10 1.77 -11.30 -13.52
N ILE A 11 1.27 -11.01 -12.33
CA ILE A 11 1.05 -12.02 -11.29
C ILE A 11 -0.41 -11.87 -10.86
N SER A 12 -1.17 -12.96 -10.98
CA SER A 12 -2.60 -12.93 -10.74
C SER A 12 -3.05 -14.10 -9.90
N GLY A 13 -4.08 -13.91 -9.11
CA GLY A 13 -4.64 -14.96 -8.28
C GLY A 13 -5.38 -14.43 -7.06
N GLU A 14 -5.74 -15.35 -6.18
CA GLU A 14 -6.26 -14.98 -4.87
C GLU A 14 -5.12 -14.44 -4.01
N ALA A 15 -5.39 -13.39 -3.26
CA ALA A 15 -4.38 -12.70 -2.48
C ALA A 15 -4.63 -12.80 -0.99
N THR A 16 -3.55 -12.92 -0.22
CA THR A 16 -3.57 -12.64 1.22
C THR A 16 -2.86 -11.31 1.46
N VAL A 17 -3.30 -10.59 2.49
CA VAL A 17 -2.79 -9.25 2.79
C VAL A 17 -1.80 -9.34 3.95
N THR A 18 -0.61 -8.75 3.74
CA THR A 18 0.42 -8.64 4.77
C THR A 18 0.34 -7.28 5.47
N ASP A 19 0.27 -6.22 4.69
CA ASP A 19 0.19 -4.83 5.15
C ASP A 19 -0.74 -4.06 4.23
N GLY A 20 -1.03 -2.83 4.56
CA GLY A 20 -1.86 -1.97 3.72
C GLY A 20 -1.27 -1.64 2.35
N ASP A 21 -0.06 -2.08 2.07
CA ASP A 21 0.64 -1.87 0.81
C ASP A 21 1.35 -3.12 0.28
N THR A 22 1.09 -4.29 0.87
CA THR A 22 1.76 -5.53 0.50
C THR A 22 0.80 -6.71 0.56
N ILE A 23 0.78 -7.47 -0.52
CA ILE A 23 -0.03 -8.70 -0.62
C ILE A 23 0.86 -9.87 -1.02
N LYS A 24 0.29 -11.06 -0.92
CA LYS A 24 0.94 -12.29 -1.38
C LYS A 24 -0.01 -13.04 -2.31
N ILE A 25 0.47 -13.42 -3.48
CA ILE A 25 -0.24 -14.25 -4.45
C ILE A 25 0.68 -15.41 -4.81
N ASN A 26 0.20 -16.65 -4.67
CA ASN A 26 0.99 -17.86 -4.95
C ASN A 26 2.37 -17.85 -4.26
N ASP A 27 2.38 -17.48 -2.98
CA ASP A 27 3.59 -17.36 -2.16
C ASP A 27 4.57 -16.26 -2.61
N GLU A 28 4.20 -15.47 -3.62
CA GLU A 28 5.00 -14.34 -4.07
C GLU A 28 4.52 -13.06 -3.40
N ARG A 29 5.45 -12.34 -2.74
CA ARG A 29 5.13 -11.06 -2.11
C ARG A 29 5.18 -9.96 -3.15
N ILE A 30 4.16 -9.10 -3.14
CA ILE A 30 4.05 -7.95 -4.04
C ILE A 30 3.86 -6.70 -3.21
N ARG A 31 4.82 -5.79 -3.31
CA ARG A 31 4.79 -4.47 -2.68
C ARG A 31 4.16 -3.50 -3.66
N PHE A 32 3.13 -2.79 -3.25
CA PHE A 32 2.53 -1.77 -4.11
C PHE A 32 3.50 -0.61 -4.29
N GLY A 33 3.90 -0.34 -5.52
CA GLY A 33 4.89 0.69 -5.83
C GLY A 33 4.33 2.10 -5.65
N GLY A 34 5.14 2.98 -5.10
CA GLY A 34 4.83 4.41 -5.02
C GLY A 34 3.87 4.82 -3.92
N ILE A 35 3.41 3.90 -3.09
CA ILE A 35 2.61 4.20 -1.90
C ILE A 35 3.28 3.66 -0.64
N ASP A 36 2.85 4.15 0.52
CA ASP A 36 3.36 3.67 1.80
C ASP A 36 2.20 3.67 2.80
N ALA A 37 2.02 2.54 3.48
CA ALA A 37 0.99 2.39 4.51
C ALA A 37 1.63 2.30 5.89
N PRO A 38 0.91 2.66 6.96
CA PRO A 38 1.41 2.49 8.32
C PRO A 38 1.79 1.03 8.60
N GLU A 39 2.80 0.86 9.41
CA GLU A 39 3.38 -0.45 9.69
C GLU A 39 2.50 -1.27 10.62
N ASN A 40 2.16 -2.47 10.20
CA ASN A 40 1.45 -3.45 11.02
C ASN A 40 2.42 -4.25 11.87
N ASN A 41 3.62 -4.52 11.34
CA ASN A 41 4.67 -5.21 12.09
C ASN A 41 6.03 -4.83 11.49
N PHE A 42 6.72 -3.90 12.15
CA PHE A 42 8.05 -3.49 11.76
C PHE A 42 9.03 -3.97 12.84
N PHE A 43 9.65 -5.13 12.60
CA PHE A 43 10.52 -5.78 13.59
C PHE A 43 9.84 -5.92 14.96
N GLY A 44 8.59 -6.37 14.96
CA GLY A 44 7.79 -6.57 16.17
C GLY A 44 7.08 -5.31 16.67
N ARG A 45 7.29 -4.16 16.05
CA ARG A 45 6.68 -2.89 16.45
C ARG A 45 5.50 -2.57 15.55
N LYS A 46 4.47 -1.97 16.12
CA LYS A 46 3.25 -1.57 15.43
C LYS A 46 3.13 -0.05 15.43
N GLN A 47 2.71 0.49 14.32
CA GLN A 47 2.50 1.93 14.21
C GLN A 47 1.14 2.30 14.78
N PHE A 48 1.15 3.32 15.66
CA PHE A 48 -0.04 3.91 16.24
C PHE A 48 -0.32 5.27 15.62
N CYS A 49 -1.59 5.59 15.50
CA CYS A 49 -2.10 6.92 15.19
C CYS A 49 -3.04 7.32 16.31
N TYR A 50 -3.51 8.56 16.33
CA TYR A 50 -4.32 9.05 17.43
C TYR A 50 -5.58 9.73 16.91
N LEU A 51 -6.74 9.23 17.37
CA LEU A 51 -8.01 9.86 17.16
C LEU A 51 -8.36 10.57 18.47
N GLU A 52 -8.12 11.88 18.53
CA GLU A 52 -8.08 12.64 19.78
C GLU A 52 -7.07 11.99 20.73
N ASP A 53 -7.47 11.52 21.91
CA ASP A 53 -6.58 10.88 22.86
C ASP A 53 -6.58 9.34 22.76
N ILE A 54 -7.28 8.79 21.77
CA ILE A 54 -7.41 7.35 21.61
C ILE A 54 -6.30 6.84 20.68
N GLU A 55 -5.53 5.88 21.15
CA GLU A 55 -4.54 5.19 20.33
C GLU A 55 -5.24 4.25 19.36
N VAL A 56 -4.87 4.33 18.09
CA VAL A 56 -5.38 3.46 17.03
C VAL A 56 -4.22 2.72 16.41
N LEU A 57 -4.33 1.41 16.30
CA LEU A 57 -3.36 0.60 15.55
C LEU A 57 -3.58 0.84 14.06
N CYS A 58 -3.03 1.92 13.53
CA CYS A 58 -3.33 2.36 12.17
C CYS A 58 -2.72 1.46 11.10
N GLY A 59 -1.60 0.78 11.40
CA GLY A 59 -1.08 -0.23 10.49
C GLY A 59 -2.03 -1.42 10.35
N LYS A 60 -2.59 -1.86 11.46
CA LYS A 60 -3.62 -2.91 11.46
C LYS A 60 -4.87 -2.44 10.72
N LEU A 61 -5.29 -1.20 10.97
CA LEU A 61 -6.46 -0.62 10.31
C LEU A 61 -6.30 -0.62 8.80
N SER A 62 -5.16 -0.16 8.30
CA SER A 62 -4.88 -0.15 6.86
C SER A 62 -4.87 -1.56 6.28
N THR A 63 -4.27 -2.51 6.98
CA THR A 63 -4.25 -3.92 6.59
C THR A 63 -5.67 -4.47 6.47
N GLU A 64 -6.51 -4.22 7.48
CA GLU A 64 -7.90 -4.69 7.49
C GLU A 64 -8.74 -4.04 6.38
N LYS A 65 -8.48 -2.77 6.06
CA LYS A 65 -9.19 -2.10 4.96
C LYS A 65 -8.83 -2.70 3.61
N LEU A 66 -7.58 -3.05 3.40
CA LEU A 66 -7.18 -3.72 2.16
C LEU A 66 -7.77 -5.12 2.09
N LYS A 67 -7.77 -5.86 3.19
CA LYS A 67 -8.42 -7.18 3.26
C LYS A 67 -9.90 -7.09 2.89
N ALA A 68 -10.61 -6.12 3.46
CA ALA A 68 -12.03 -5.95 3.19
C ALA A 68 -12.29 -5.59 1.72
N LYS A 69 -11.44 -4.74 1.15
CA LYS A 69 -11.55 -4.35 -0.26
C LYS A 69 -11.34 -5.54 -1.19
N ILE A 70 -10.34 -6.34 -0.92
CA ILE A 70 -10.04 -7.52 -1.74
C ILE A 70 -11.09 -8.60 -1.57
N GLY A 71 -11.48 -8.90 -0.33
CA GLY A 71 -12.40 -10.01 -0.06
C GLY A 71 -11.87 -11.29 -0.70
N ASN A 72 -12.72 -11.96 -1.45
CA ASN A 72 -12.37 -13.17 -2.21
C ASN A 72 -12.09 -12.88 -3.69
N SER A 73 -11.87 -11.63 -4.04
CA SER A 73 -11.70 -11.23 -5.43
C SER A 73 -10.38 -11.71 -6.00
N PHE A 74 -10.38 -11.99 -7.29
CA PHE A 74 -9.18 -12.27 -8.06
C PHE A 74 -8.42 -10.95 -8.26
N VAL A 75 -7.13 -10.95 -7.93
CA VAL A 75 -6.28 -9.76 -8.04
C VAL A 75 -5.30 -9.97 -9.19
N ASN A 76 -5.13 -8.93 -10.00
CA ASN A 76 -4.20 -8.93 -11.13
C ASN A 76 -3.17 -7.83 -10.93
N CYS A 77 -1.89 -8.20 -10.84
CA CYS A 77 -0.81 -7.26 -10.62
C CYS A 77 0.07 -7.12 -11.86
N VAL A 78 0.39 -5.89 -12.21
CA VAL A 78 1.36 -5.54 -13.23
C VAL A 78 2.68 -5.24 -12.52
N ILE A 79 3.71 -6.01 -12.82
CA ILE A 79 4.98 -5.92 -12.11
C ILE A 79 5.87 -4.86 -12.76
N GLU A 80 6.31 -3.91 -11.96
CA GLU A 80 7.18 -2.81 -12.37
C GLU A 80 8.65 -3.13 -12.11
N LYS A 81 8.92 -3.87 -11.03
CA LYS A 81 10.28 -4.26 -10.63
C LYS A 81 10.22 -5.66 -10.03
N GLU A 82 11.06 -6.56 -10.53
CA GLU A 82 10.98 -7.98 -10.14
C GLU A 82 11.31 -8.23 -8.68
N ARG A 83 12.34 -7.60 -8.14
CA ARG A 83 12.71 -7.82 -6.73
C ARG A 83 13.28 -6.55 -6.14
N ASP A 84 12.79 -6.18 -4.96
CA ASP A 84 13.38 -5.13 -4.15
C ASP A 84 14.40 -5.74 -3.16
N ASN A 85 14.94 -4.92 -2.25
CA ASN A 85 15.93 -5.37 -1.27
C ASN A 85 15.37 -6.40 -0.28
N TYR A 86 14.05 -6.55 -0.21
CA TYR A 86 13.37 -7.52 0.67
C TYR A 86 12.82 -8.71 -0.12
N LYS A 87 13.28 -8.88 -1.37
CA LYS A 87 12.88 -9.96 -2.28
C LYS A 87 11.38 -9.96 -2.62
N ARG A 88 10.79 -8.77 -2.67
CA ARG A 88 9.40 -8.58 -3.09
C ARG A 88 9.37 -8.07 -4.52
N TYR A 89 8.37 -8.51 -5.26
CA TYR A 89 8.01 -7.83 -6.50
C TYR A 89 7.47 -6.45 -6.16
N VAL A 90 7.68 -5.49 -7.02
CA VAL A 90 7.06 -4.17 -6.90
C VAL A 90 6.11 -4.01 -8.07
N GLY A 91 4.87 -3.66 -7.81
CA GLY A 91 3.88 -3.55 -8.88
C GLY A 91 2.63 -2.80 -8.46
N GLU A 92 1.72 -2.69 -9.41
CA GLU A 92 0.39 -2.14 -9.17
C GLU A 92 -0.65 -3.25 -9.39
N CYS A 93 -1.57 -3.37 -8.44
CA CYS A 93 -2.53 -4.47 -8.41
C CYS A 93 -3.95 -3.95 -8.57
N TYR A 94 -4.77 -4.74 -9.24
CA TYR A 94 -6.11 -4.33 -9.67
C TYR A 94 -7.15 -5.40 -9.36
N ILE A 95 -8.36 -4.93 -9.06
CA ILE A 95 -9.57 -5.75 -9.08
C ILE A 95 -10.49 -5.09 -10.09
N ASN A 96 -10.83 -5.81 -11.18
CA ASN A 96 -11.70 -5.29 -12.24
C ASN A 96 -11.31 -3.88 -12.71
N ASN A 97 -10.05 -3.67 -13.03
CA ASN A 97 -9.49 -2.39 -13.49
C ASN A 97 -9.43 -1.27 -12.44
N GLU A 98 -9.81 -1.55 -11.18
CA GLU A 98 -9.64 -0.58 -10.11
C GLU A 98 -8.31 -0.83 -9.40
N SER A 99 -7.45 0.20 -9.38
CA SER A 99 -6.15 0.12 -8.71
C SER A 99 -6.33 0.07 -7.19
N LEU A 100 -5.74 -0.94 -6.56
CA LEU A 100 -5.74 -1.04 -5.10
C LEU A 100 -4.89 0.06 -4.47
N SER A 101 -3.83 0.50 -5.14
CA SER A 101 -3.03 1.63 -4.67
C SER A 101 -3.85 2.91 -4.66
N VAL A 102 -4.58 3.18 -5.74
CA VAL A 102 -5.47 4.35 -5.81
C VAL A 102 -6.54 4.25 -4.71
N TYR A 103 -7.14 3.08 -4.55
CA TYR A 103 -8.16 2.87 -3.51
C TYR A 103 -7.61 3.20 -2.12
N MET A 104 -6.45 2.67 -1.78
CA MET A 104 -5.86 2.86 -0.45
C MET A 104 -5.49 4.32 -0.19
N VAL A 105 -4.89 4.99 -1.17
CA VAL A 105 -4.51 6.40 -1.03
C VAL A 105 -5.74 7.30 -1.01
N ARG A 106 -6.67 7.08 -1.93
CA ARG A 106 -7.86 7.93 -2.06
C ARG A 106 -8.79 7.83 -0.85
N ASN A 107 -8.80 6.69 -0.17
CA ASN A 107 -9.59 6.51 1.06
C ASN A 107 -8.81 6.84 2.33
N GLY A 108 -7.57 7.27 2.21
CA GLY A 108 -6.78 7.75 3.34
C GLY A 108 -6.13 6.67 4.20
N TYR A 109 -5.93 5.47 3.66
CA TYR A 109 -5.30 4.37 4.39
C TYR A 109 -3.87 4.06 3.96
N ALA A 110 -3.37 4.78 2.98
CA ALA A 110 -1.98 4.79 2.56
C ALA A 110 -1.65 6.18 2.03
N PHE A 111 -0.37 6.43 1.82
CA PHE A 111 0.11 7.74 1.39
C PHE A 111 0.86 7.61 0.08
N ASP A 112 0.77 8.64 -0.77
CA ASP A 112 1.71 8.81 -1.88
C ASP A 112 3.11 8.87 -1.28
N TYR A 113 4.02 8.04 -1.81
CA TYR A 113 5.39 7.96 -1.29
C TYR A 113 6.30 8.76 -2.22
N PRO A 114 6.59 10.02 -1.91
CA PRO A 114 7.24 10.92 -2.88
C PRO A 114 8.56 10.40 -3.42
N LYS A 115 9.31 9.68 -2.60
CA LYS A 115 10.61 9.11 -2.99
C LYS A 115 10.49 8.14 -4.17
N TYR A 116 9.36 7.44 -4.29
CA TYR A 116 9.17 6.39 -5.29
C TYR A 116 8.01 6.60 -6.24
N SER A 117 7.07 7.50 -5.92
CA SER A 117 5.85 7.66 -6.72
C SER A 117 6.01 8.56 -7.92
N ASN A 118 6.96 9.47 -7.85
CA ASN A 118 7.08 10.56 -8.84
C ASN A 118 5.76 11.33 -8.98
N GLY A 119 5.01 11.44 -7.88
CA GLY A 119 3.75 12.18 -7.83
C GLY A 119 2.54 11.42 -8.37
N LYS A 120 2.68 10.14 -8.69
CA LYS A 120 1.62 9.36 -9.32
C LYS A 120 0.30 9.36 -8.55
N PHE A 121 0.35 9.32 -7.22
CA PHE A 121 -0.85 9.23 -6.37
C PHE A 121 -1.14 10.54 -5.62
N LYS A 122 -0.49 11.62 -6.00
CA LYS A 122 -0.64 12.91 -5.32
C LYS A 122 -2.07 13.43 -5.34
N LYS A 123 -2.75 13.34 -6.48
CA LYS A 123 -4.13 13.81 -6.59
C LYS A 123 -5.09 12.98 -5.75
N ASP A 124 -4.85 11.67 -5.68
CA ASP A 124 -5.66 10.78 -4.85
C ASP A 124 -5.47 11.10 -3.37
N GLN A 125 -4.24 11.40 -2.97
CA GLN A 125 -3.93 11.83 -1.61
C GLN A 125 -4.60 13.16 -1.28
N GLU A 126 -4.54 14.13 -2.17
CA GLU A 126 -5.18 15.43 -1.98
C GLU A 126 -6.70 15.28 -1.78
N PHE A 127 -7.32 14.33 -2.49
CA PHE A 127 -8.73 14.02 -2.30
C PHE A 127 -9.00 13.53 -0.87
N ALA A 128 -8.23 12.55 -0.40
CA ALA A 128 -8.38 12.01 0.95
C ALA A 128 -8.14 13.08 2.02
N GLU A 129 -7.12 13.90 1.82
CA GLU A 129 -6.76 14.99 2.72
C GLU A 129 -7.88 16.03 2.80
N TYR A 130 -8.39 16.45 1.64
CA TYR A 130 -9.46 17.45 1.57
C TYR A 130 -10.71 16.99 2.32
N TYR A 131 -11.10 15.73 2.20
CA TYR A 131 -12.29 15.19 2.85
C TYR A 131 -12.01 14.57 4.21
N SER A 132 -10.79 14.68 4.72
CA SER A 132 -10.39 14.10 6.02
C SER A 132 -10.70 12.61 6.14
N LEU A 133 -10.42 11.85 5.08
CA LEU A 133 -10.72 10.43 5.02
C LEU A 133 -9.65 9.59 5.72
N GLY A 134 -10.09 8.53 6.37
CA GLY A 134 -9.19 7.56 6.99
C GLY A 134 -8.22 8.20 7.98
N LEU A 135 -6.93 8.00 7.75
CA LEU A 135 -5.88 8.51 8.62
C LEU A 135 -5.81 10.04 8.64
N TRP A 136 -6.34 10.69 7.61
CA TRP A 136 -6.38 12.17 7.55
C TRP A 136 -7.30 12.79 8.60
N ASN A 137 -8.15 11.97 9.23
CA ASN A 137 -8.97 12.37 10.36
C ASN A 137 -8.27 12.11 11.71
N MET A 138 -7.01 11.71 11.68
CA MET A 138 -6.24 11.32 12.85
C MET A 138 -4.91 12.09 12.89
N LYS A 139 -4.26 12.07 14.06
CA LYS A 139 -2.89 12.50 14.18
C LYS A 139 -2.00 11.31 13.85
N PHE A 140 -1.09 11.46 12.90
CA PHE A 140 -0.25 10.37 12.42
C PHE A 140 1.15 10.86 12.08
N GLU A 141 2.07 9.93 11.93
CA GLU A 141 3.34 10.16 11.26
C GLU A 141 3.33 9.44 9.91
N TYR A 142 3.97 10.02 8.92
CA TYR A 142 4.17 9.28 7.67
C TYR A 142 4.97 8.01 7.95
N PRO A 143 4.63 6.88 7.35
CA PRO A 143 5.27 5.61 7.68
C PRO A 143 6.80 5.64 7.54
N TRP A 144 7.30 6.32 6.50
CA TRP A 144 8.75 6.40 6.29
C TRP A 144 9.46 7.20 7.39
N ILE A 145 8.79 8.18 7.99
CA ILE A 145 9.33 8.94 9.12
C ILE A 145 9.28 8.07 10.39
N TRP A 146 8.15 7.41 10.60
CA TRP A 146 7.96 6.52 11.74
C TRP A 146 9.03 5.41 11.76
N ARG A 147 9.31 4.80 10.59
CA ARG A 147 10.33 3.75 10.49
C ARG A 147 11.72 4.25 10.91
N LYS A 148 12.08 5.46 10.51
CA LYS A 148 13.37 6.05 10.91
C LYS A 148 13.51 6.18 12.42
N LYS A 149 12.42 6.49 13.10
CA LYS A 149 12.41 6.65 14.57
C LYS A 149 12.37 5.32 15.31
N ASN A 150 11.98 4.24 14.67
CA ASN A 150 11.71 2.96 15.31
C ASN A 150 12.60 1.82 14.81
N ARG A 151 13.70 2.15 14.20
CA ARG A 151 14.73 1.17 13.83
C ARG A 151 15.56 0.70 15.01
#